data_5dc080303e3d52df7135914a768afaf3
#
_entry.id   5dc080303e3d52df7135914a768afaf3
#
_cell.length_a   1.000
_cell.length_b   1.000
_cell.length_c   1.000
_cell.angle_alpha   90.00
_cell.angle_beta   90.00
_cell.angle_gamma   90.00
#
_symmetry.space_group_name_H-M   'P 1'
#
loop_
_entity.id
_entity.type
_entity.pdbx_description
1 polymer ?
#
loop_
_entity_poly.entity_id
_entity_poly.type
_entity_poly.pdbx_seq_one_letter_code
_entity_poly.pdbx_strand_id
1 'polypeptide(L)'
;MTPGQQTVDALDLRIIADLSERPDTPIKELASRLGIPASTCAFRLRSLRARGVILGLRLLLDPAALGRPVQAVIRVRLGAHSKAGVETLFDALAATEGVLQVFHIAGADDFLVHVAVADAAALRDIVLERITVHAVVRATETQLVFERREGSGLVAMP
;
A
#
# COMPACT_ATOMS: atom_id res chain seq x y z
N MET A 1 -22.21 11.72 -14.21
CA MET A 1 -21.55 11.24 -15.44
C MET A 1 -20.09 11.04 -15.13
N THR A 2 -19.64 9.80 -14.99
CA THR A 2 -18.24 9.45 -14.74
C THR A 2 -17.43 9.79 -15.99
N PRO A 3 -16.32 10.57 -15.90
CA PRO A 3 -15.48 10.85 -17.06
C PRO A 3 -14.98 9.52 -17.61
N GLY A 4 -15.05 9.34 -18.95
CA GLY A 4 -14.77 8.11 -19.64
C GLY A 4 -13.49 7.44 -19.15
N GLN A 5 -13.65 6.30 -18.53
CA GLN A 5 -12.59 5.34 -18.26
C GLN A 5 -11.96 4.96 -19.60
N GLN A 6 -10.90 5.65 -20.00
CA GLN A 6 -10.07 5.17 -21.09
C GLN A 6 -9.52 3.82 -20.64
N THR A 7 -10.02 2.77 -21.26
CA THR A 7 -9.61 1.38 -21.00
C THR A 7 -8.10 1.25 -21.15
N VAL A 8 -7.47 0.53 -20.24
CA VAL A 8 -6.07 0.12 -20.33
C VAL A 8 -5.98 -0.88 -21.50
N ASP A 9 -5.20 -0.56 -22.51
CA ASP A 9 -5.05 -1.44 -23.69
C ASP A 9 -3.95 -2.48 -23.51
N ALA A 10 -3.80 -3.39 -24.46
CA ALA A 10 -2.81 -4.46 -24.39
C ALA A 10 -1.37 -3.95 -24.28
N LEU A 11 -1.05 -2.82 -24.91
CA LEU A 11 0.28 -2.21 -24.82
C LEU A 11 0.50 -1.58 -23.44
N ASP A 12 -0.52 -0.92 -22.89
CA ASP A 12 -0.49 -0.37 -21.54
C ASP A 12 -0.23 -1.50 -20.51
N LEU A 13 -0.91 -2.65 -20.64
CA LEU A 13 -0.70 -3.82 -19.78
C LEU A 13 0.74 -4.36 -19.86
N ARG A 14 1.30 -4.44 -21.06
CA ARG A 14 2.71 -4.86 -21.26
C ARG A 14 3.70 -3.89 -20.61
N ILE A 15 3.45 -2.58 -20.71
CA ILE A 15 4.24 -1.55 -20.02
C ILE A 15 4.18 -1.74 -18.51
N ILE A 16 2.97 -1.93 -17.95
CA ILE A 16 2.75 -2.12 -16.52
C ILE A 16 3.43 -3.40 -16.05
N ALA A 17 3.27 -4.52 -16.77
CA ALA A 17 3.88 -5.80 -16.40
C ALA A 17 5.41 -5.71 -16.34
N ASP A 18 6.06 -5.14 -17.35
CA ASP A 18 7.51 -4.97 -17.37
C ASP A 18 8.00 -4.08 -16.21
N LEU A 19 7.32 -2.96 -15.93
CA LEU A 19 7.66 -2.05 -14.82
C LEU A 19 7.34 -2.65 -13.44
N SER A 20 6.40 -3.59 -13.35
CA SER A 20 6.12 -4.28 -12.09
C SER A 20 7.27 -5.21 -11.68
N GLU A 21 7.95 -5.80 -12.66
CA GLU A 21 9.12 -6.64 -12.40
C GLU A 21 10.42 -5.83 -12.27
N ARG A 22 10.54 -4.75 -13.06
CA ARG A 22 11.76 -3.95 -13.19
C ARG A 22 11.44 -2.45 -13.12
N PRO A 23 11.10 -1.94 -11.93
CA PRO A 23 10.61 -0.57 -11.77
C PRO A 23 11.64 0.50 -12.16
N ASP A 24 12.94 0.20 -12.10
CA ASP A 24 14.03 1.12 -12.42
C ASP A 24 14.44 1.12 -13.89
N THR A 25 13.68 0.44 -14.76
CA THR A 25 14.01 0.33 -16.18
C THR A 25 13.97 1.70 -16.87
N PRO A 26 15.06 2.13 -17.53
CA PRO A 26 15.06 3.31 -18.38
C PRO A 26 14.05 3.20 -19.52
N ILE A 27 13.40 4.31 -19.87
CA ILE A 27 12.37 4.34 -20.94
C ILE A 27 12.87 3.77 -22.26
N LYS A 28 14.14 4.03 -22.64
CA LYS A 28 14.72 3.51 -23.87
C LYS A 28 14.80 1.99 -23.88
N GLU A 29 15.18 1.40 -22.76
CA GLU A 29 15.29 -0.04 -22.60
C GLU A 29 13.91 -0.71 -22.57
N LEU A 30 12.95 -0.14 -21.80
CA LEU A 30 11.56 -0.57 -21.78
C LEU A 30 10.97 -0.56 -23.21
N ALA A 31 11.14 0.52 -23.95
CA ALA A 31 10.68 0.65 -25.34
C ALA A 31 11.28 -0.42 -26.25
N SER A 32 12.59 -0.67 -26.10
CA SER A 32 13.30 -1.71 -26.89
C SER A 32 12.73 -3.09 -26.62
N ARG A 33 12.51 -3.47 -25.34
CA ARG A 33 11.92 -4.77 -24.98
C ARG A 33 10.49 -4.93 -25.51
N LEU A 34 9.73 -3.84 -25.52
CA LEU A 34 8.35 -3.86 -26.00
C LEU A 34 8.23 -3.75 -27.53
N GLY A 35 9.33 -3.49 -28.24
CA GLY A 35 9.34 -3.31 -29.70
C GLY A 35 8.63 -2.05 -30.16
N ILE A 36 8.69 -0.95 -29.40
CA ILE A 36 8.02 0.33 -29.70
C ILE A 36 9.01 1.50 -29.68
N PRO A 37 8.70 2.63 -30.36
CA PRO A 37 9.50 3.84 -30.24
C PRO A 37 9.54 4.38 -28.81
N ALA A 38 10.70 4.90 -28.37
CA ALA A 38 10.87 5.48 -27.03
C ALA A 38 9.90 6.64 -26.74
N SER A 39 9.57 7.44 -27.77
CA SER A 39 8.58 8.52 -27.67
C SER A 39 7.17 7.99 -27.38
N THR A 40 6.77 6.89 -28.03
CA THR A 40 5.49 6.20 -27.79
C THR A 40 5.44 5.64 -26.35
N CYS A 41 6.49 4.96 -25.92
CA CYS A 41 6.60 4.45 -24.56
C CYS A 41 6.49 5.58 -23.53
N ALA A 42 7.24 6.66 -23.70
CA ALA A 42 7.20 7.83 -22.82
C ALA A 42 5.81 8.49 -22.77
N PHE A 43 5.13 8.60 -23.91
CA PHE A 43 3.77 9.13 -23.99
C PHE A 43 2.78 8.25 -23.21
N ARG A 44 2.80 6.95 -23.46
CA ARG A 44 1.94 5.97 -22.76
C ARG A 44 2.16 6.00 -21.25
N LEU A 45 3.40 6.00 -20.81
CA LEU A 45 3.73 6.04 -19.38
C LEU A 45 3.23 7.33 -18.71
N ARG A 46 3.39 8.49 -19.37
CA ARG A 46 2.81 9.75 -18.86
C ARG A 46 1.28 9.68 -18.79
N SER A 47 0.64 9.14 -19.82
CA SER A 47 -0.83 8.96 -19.85
C SER A 47 -1.31 8.05 -18.71
N LEU A 48 -0.65 6.92 -18.47
CA LEU A 48 -0.99 5.99 -17.38
C LEU A 48 -0.88 6.66 -16.00
N ARG A 49 0.14 7.49 -15.80
CA ARG A 49 0.30 8.29 -14.56
C ARG A 49 -0.78 9.37 -14.45
N ALA A 50 -1.02 10.14 -15.51
CA ALA A 50 -2.03 11.20 -15.51
C ALA A 50 -3.45 10.66 -15.28
N ARG A 51 -3.74 9.46 -15.74
CA ARG A 51 -5.02 8.76 -15.53
C ARG A 51 -5.13 8.07 -14.16
N GLY A 52 -4.07 8.10 -13.34
CA GLY A 52 -4.05 7.44 -12.04
C GLY A 52 -4.01 5.90 -12.10
N VAL A 53 -3.67 5.33 -13.26
CA VAL A 53 -3.46 3.87 -13.40
C VAL A 53 -2.15 3.47 -12.71
N ILE A 54 -1.09 4.26 -12.89
CA ILE A 54 0.16 4.15 -12.15
C ILE A 54 0.17 5.27 -11.11
N LEU A 55 -0.01 4.90 -9.84
CA LEU A 55 -0.03 5.84 -8.72
C LEU A 55 1.36 6.31 -8.31
N GLY A 56 2.37 5.48 -8.53
CA GLY A 56 3.75 5.75 -8.16
C GLY A 56 4.61 4.49 -8.16
N LEU A 57 5.86 4.66 -7.77
CA LEU A 57 6.81 3.57 -7.51
C LEU A 57 7.20 3.65 -6.03
N ARG A 58 7.28 2.52 -5.36
CA ARG A 58 7.72 2.43 -3.97
C ARG A 58 8.89 1.45 -3.88
N LEU A 59 9.83 1.75 -3.01
CA LEU A 59 10.87 0.81 -2.63
C LEU A 59 10.27 -0.27 -1.74
N LEU A 60 10.58 -1.53 -2.05
CA LEU A 60 10.38 -2.62 -1.12
C LEU A 60 11.57 -2.64 -0.17
N LEU A 61 11.28 -2.43 1.10
CA LEU A 61 12.30 -2.41 2.15
C LEU A 61 12.12 -3.64 3.04
N ASP A 62 13.23 -4.22 3.47
CA ASP A 62 13.20 -5.23 4.53
C ASP A 62 13.16 -4.54 5.90
N PRO A 63 12.04 -4.64 6.65
CA PRO A 63 11.95 -4.01 7.96
C PRO A 63 12.98 -4.52 8.95
N ALA A 64 13.37 -5.80 8.86
CA ALA A 64 14.38 -6.38 9.74
C ALA A 64 15.75 -5.75 9.51
N ALA A 65 16.14 -5.51 8.26
CA ALA A 65 17.38 -4.80 7.91
C ALA A 65 17.38 -3.35 8.41
N LEU A 66 16.20 -2.76 8.66
CA LEU A 66 16.04 -1.42 9.23
C LEU A 66 15.84 -1.44 10.76
N GLY A 67 16.14 -2.56 11.42
CA GLY A 67 16.01 -2.69 12.88
C GLY A 67 14.57 -2.87 13.38
N ARG A 68 13.63 -3.29 12.50
CA ARG A 68 12.21 -3.49 12.82
C ARG A 68 11.75 -4.93 12.49
N PRO A 69 12.34 -5.96 13.15
CA PRO A 69 12.06 -7.36 12.82
C PRO A 69 10.68 -7.85 13.27
N VAL A 70 10.05 -7.17 14.21
CA VAL A 70 8.74 -7.59 14.73
C VAL A 70 7.65 -6.98 13.88
N GLN A 71 6.88 -7.83 13.19
CA GLN A 71 5.72 -7.39 12.41
C GLN A 71 4.42 -7.91 13.04
N ALA A 72 3.36 -7.10 12.99
CA ALA A 72 2.05 -7.47 13.48
C ALA A 72 0.93 -6.85 12.63
N VAL A 73 -0.21 -7.52 12.64
CA VAL A 73 -1.48 -6.94 12.18
C VAL A 73 -2.34 -6.65 13.41
N ILE A 74 -2.68 -5.39 13.60
CA ILE A 74 -3.54 -4.94 14.69
C ILE A 74 -4.94 -4.73 14.12
N ARG A 75 -5.88 -5.51 14.62
CA ARG A 75 -7.31 -5.39 14.33
C ARG A 75 -7.90 -4.35 15.26
N VAL A 76 -8.60 -3.38 14.72
CA VAL A 76 -9.18 -2.27 15.47
C VAL A 76 -10.67 -2.28 15.28
N ARG A 77 -11.41 -2.24 16.39
CA ARG A 77 -12.88 -2.09 16.43
C ARG A 77 -13.23 -0.73 16.98
N LEU A 78 -14.17 -0.08 16.31
CA LEU A 78 -14.68 1.20 16.72
C LEU A 78 -15.92 1.01 17.61
N GLY A 79 -16.18 2.00 18.48
CA GLY A 79 -17.43 2.16 19.18
C GLY A 79 -18.45 2.97 18.37
N ALA A 80 -19.31 3.70 19.06
CA ALA A 80 -20.15 4.71 18.39
C ALA A 80 -19.25 5.81 17.84
N HIS A 81 -19.32 6.05 16.52
CA HIS A 81 -18.42 6.95 15.83
C HIS A 81 -19.14 7.83 14.79
N SER A 82 -18.57 8.98 14.51
CA SER A 82 -18.94 9.82 13.37
C SER A 82 -17.99 9.58 12.20
N LYS A 83 -18.44 9.88 10.99
CA LYS A 83 -17.58 9.83 9.79
C LYS A 83 -16.28 10.61 9.99
N ALA A 84 -16.34 11.81 10.54
CA ALA A 84 -15.16 12.64 10.81
C ALA A 84 -14.20 11.97 11.79
N GLY A 85 -14.69 11.30 12.84
CA GLY A 85 -13.85 10.57 13.79
C GLY A 85 -13.11 9.39 13.14
N VAL A 86 -13.78 8.68 12.22
CA VAL A 86 -13.18 7.57 11.44
C VAL A 86 -12.08 8.10 10.53
N GLU A 87 -12.33 9.17 9.78
CA GLU A 87 -11.34 9.80 8.88
C GLU A 87 -10.12 10.30 9.66
N THR A 88 -10.34 10.99 10.79
CA THR A 88 -9.25 11.45 11.66
C THR A 88 -8.39 10.31 12.18
N LEU A 89 -9.00 9.21 12.63
CA LEU A 89 -8.25 8.02 13.05
C LEU A 89 -7.47 7.42 11.89
N PHE A 90 -8.08 7.28 10.71
CA PHE A 90 -7.44 6.71 9.53
C PHE A 90 -6.17 7.48 9.14
N ASP A 91 -6.27 8.81 9.11
CA ASP A 91 -5.14 9.69 8.79
C ASP A 91 -4.04 9.59 9.86
N ALA A 92 -4.41 9.58 11.14
CA ALA A 92 -3.47 9.46 12.25
C ALA A 92 -2.72 8.12 12.21
N LEU A 93 -3.43 7.01 11.96
CA LEU A 93 -2.82 5.68 11.82
C LEU A 93 -1.86 5.64 10.62
N ALA A 94 -2.27 6.17 9.48
CA ALA A 94 -1.44 6.20 8.26
C ALA A 94 -0.18 7.06 8.41
N ALA A 95 -0.22 8.10 9.26
CA ALA A 95 0.92 8.97 9.55
C ALA A 95 1.84 8.43 10.66
N THR A 96 1.45 7.34 11.35
CA THR A 96 2.22 6.79 12.47
C THR A 96 3.47 6.06 11.96
N GLU A 97 4.62 6.40 12.51
CA GLU A 97 5.88 5.72 12.20
C GLU A 97 5.83 4.25 12.62
N GLY A 98 6.33 3.36 11.76
CA GLY A 98 6.23 1.90 11.95
C GLY A 98 4.96 1.29 11.39
N VAL A 99 3.96 2.07 11.02
CA VAL A 99 2.79 1.60 10.27
C VAL A 99 3.16 1.48 8.79
N LEU A 100 3.02 0.27 8.27
CA LEU A 100 3.31 -0.06 6.86
C LEU A 100 2.07 0.13 5.99
N GLN A 101 0.91 -0.29 6.48
CA GLN A 101 -0.37 -0.22 5.76
C GLN A 101 -1.52 -0.10 6.76
N VAL A 102 -2.57 0.60 6.36
CA VAL A 102 -3.85 0.67 7.06
C VAL A 102 -4.96 0.34 6.08
N PHE A 103 -5.81 -0.59 6.45
CA PHE A 103 -7.01 -0.95 5.69
C PHE A 103 -8.24 -0.58 6.50
N HIS A 104 -9.15 0.18 5.91
CA HIS A 104 -10.51 0.34 6.43
C HIS A 104 -11.37 -0.74 5.76
N ILE A 105 -11.95 -1.62 6.56
CA ILE A 105 -12.61 -2.84 6.07
C ILE A 105 -14.06 -2.91 6.55
N ALA A 106 -14.85 -3.71 5.84
CA ALA A 106 -16.18 -4.09 6.29
C ALA A 106 -16.12 -5.46 6.99
N GLY A 107 -16.80 -5.61 8.13
CA GLY A 107 -16.86 -6.89 8.84
C GLY A 107 -16.90 -6.72 10.35
N ALA A 108 -16.32 -7.68 11.07
CA ALA A 108 -16.27 -7.66 12.54
C ALA A 108 -15.30 -6.62 13.10
N ASP A 109 -14.33 -6.22 12.31
CA ASP A 109 -13.35 -5.18 12.61
C ASP A 109 -13.51 -4.03 11.62
N ASP A 110 -13.11 -2.83 12.02
CA ASP A 110 -13.19 -1.63 11.20
C ASP A 110 -11.86 -1.33 10.49
N PHE A 111 -10.73 -1.61 11.17
CA PHE A 111 -9.40 -1.41 10.58
C PHE A 111 -8.50 -2.62 10.80
N LEU A 112 -7.62 -2.84 9.80
CA LEU A 112 -6.42 -3.66 9.95
C LEU A 112 -5.22 -2.74 9.79
N VAL A 113 -4.32 -2.74 10.78
CA VAL A 113 -3.11 -1.92 10.80
C VAL A 113 -1.90 -2.84 10.78
N HIS A 114 -1.18 -2.87 9.66
CA HIS A 114 0.06 -3.63 9.54
C HIS A 114 1.23 -2.77 10.00
N VAL A 115 1.97 -3.25 10.97
CA VAL A 115 3.09 -2.53 11.59
C VAL A 115 4.38 -3.34 11.52
N ALA A 116 5.51 -2.62 11.56
CA ALA A 116 6.84 -3.19 11.78
C ALA A 116 7.58 -2.35 12.82
N VAL A 117 8.07 -3.01 13.88
CA VAL A 117 8.67 -2.38 15.05
C VAL A 117 9.91 -3.11 15.50
N ALA A 118 10.72 -2.48 16.38
CA ALA A 118 11.96 -3.04 16.87
C ALA A 118 11.73 -4.28 17.75
N ASP A 119 10.72 -4.21 18.63
CA ASP A 119 10.48 -5.22 19.65
C ASP A 119 9.01 -5.20 20.14
N ALA A 120 8.70 -6.07 21.10
CA ALA A 120 7.37 -6.17 21.71
C ALA A 120 7.00 -4.93 22.53
N ALA A 121 7.98 -4.20 23.09
CA ALA A 121 7.70 -2.98 23.84
C ALA A 121 7.23 -1.88 22.89
N ALA A 122 7.93 -1.67 21.78
CA ALA A 122 7.53 -0.74 20.73
C ALA A 122 6.16 -1.10 20.10
N LEU A 123 5.86 -2.41 19.97
CA LEU A 123 4.54 -2.85 19.52
C LEU A 123 3.43 -2.44 20.51
N ARG A 124 3.65 -2.67 21.80
CA ARG A 124 2.72 -2.26 22.86
C ARG A 124 2.52 -0.74 22.84
N ASP A 125 3.60 0.03 22.69
CA ASP A 125 3.54 1.49 22.71
C ASP A 125 2.75 2.04 21.52
N ILE A 126 2.87 1.45 20.32
CA ILE A 126 1.98 1.79 19.18
C ILE A 126 0.52 1.55 19.56
N VAL A 127 0.19 0.39 20.14
CA VAL A 127 -1.19 0.09 20.51
C VAL A 127 -1.72 1.09 21.52
N LEU A 128 -0.97 1.38 22.58
CA LEU A 128 -1.44 2.22 23.68
C LEU A 128 -1.42 3.71 23.35
N GLU A 129 -0.38 4.19 22.69
CA GLU A 129 -0.15 5.63 22.50
C GLU A 129 -0.63 6.16 21.15
N ARG A 130 -0.81 5.29 20.15
CA ARG A 130 -1.18 5.67 18.80
C ARG A 130 -2.54 5.17 18.35
N ILE A 131 -3.04 4.10 18.96
CA ILE A 131 -4.34 3.51 18.57
C ILE A 131 -5.39 3.74 19.66
N THR A 132 -5.18 3.18 20.85
CA THR A 132 -6.21 3.22 21.90
C THR A 132 -6.40 4.57 22.55
N VAL A 133 -5.49 5.52 22.33
CA VAL A 133 -5.66 6.94 22.73
C VAL A 133 -6.85 7.61 22.03
N HIS A 134 -7.27 7.12 20.88
CA HIS A 134 -8.40 7.66 20.15
C HIS A 134 -9.72 7.17 20.75
N ALA A 135 -10.56 8.10 21.22
CA ALA A 135 -11.84 7.80 21.89
C ALA A 135 -12.82 6.97 21.05
N VAL A 136 -12.68 6.98 19.73
CA VAL A 136 -13.50 6.17 18.81
C VAL A 136 -13.13 4.70 18.84
N VAL A 137 -11.92 4.33 19.32
CA VAL A 137 -11.45 2.96 19.40
C VAL A 137 -12.07 2.27 20.61
N ARG A 138 -12.78 1.17 20.37
CA ARG A 138 -13.41 0.34 21.40
C ARG A 138 -12.52 -0.81 21.85
N ALA A 139 -11.87 -1.46 20.91
CA ALA A 139 -11.06 -2.65 21.17
C ALA A 139 -9.98 -2.83 20.12
N THR A 140 -8.90 -3.47 20.50
CA THR A 140 -7.82 -3.90 19.60
C THR A 140 -7.46 -5.35 19.86
N GLU A 141 -7.04 -6.05 18.82
CA GLU A 141 -6.47 -7.40 18.89
C GLU A 141 -5.21 -7.42 18.04
N THR A 142 -4.08 -7.83 18.63
CA THR A 142 -2.79 -7.85 17.95
C THR A 142 -2.40 -9.28 17.58
N GLN A 143 -2.07 -9.49 16.30
CA GLN A 143 -1.63 -10.76 15.75
C GLN A 143 -0.22 -10.60 15.19
N LEU A 144 0.73 -11.41 15.67
CA LEU A 144 2.09 -11.41 15.14
C LEU A 144 2.11 -12.02 13.74
N VAL A 145 2.86 -11.40 12.85
CA VAL A 145 3.13 -11.92 11.52
C VAL A 145 4.40 -12.74 11.57
N PHE A 146 4.31 -14.05 11.34
CA PHE A 146 5.47 -14.92 11.30
C PHE A 146 6.18 -14.86 9.95
N GLU A 147 5.42 -14.75 8.86
CA GLU A 147 5.96 -14.67 7.50
C GLU A 147 5.04 -13.84 6.62
N ARG A 148 5.62 -13.05 5.72
CA ARG A 148 4.90 -12.27 4.72
C ARG A 148 5.49 -12.56 3.34
N ARG A 149 4.63 -12.73 2.36
CA ARG A 149 5.02 -12.83 0.95
C ARG A 149 4.20 -11.87 0.12
N GLU A 150 4.85 -11.26 -0.87
CA GLU A 150 4.12 -10.50 -1.89
C GLU A 150 3.41 -11.47 -2.84
N GLY A 151 2.21 -11.09 -3.24
CA GLY A 151 1.50 -11.80 -4.31
C GLY A 151 2.09 -11.47 -5.69
N SER A 152 1.63 -12.19 -6.72
CA SER A 152 2.05 -11.97 -8.12
C SER A 152 1.60 -10.64 -8.73
N GLY A 153 0.90 -9.78 -7.97
CA GLY A 153 0.41 -8.49 -8.44
C GLY A 153 -0.85 -8.57 -9.29
N LEU A 154 -1.25 -7.42 -9.85
CA LEU A 154 -2.47 -7.27 -10.64
C LEU A 154 -2.29 -7.65 -12.12
N VAL A 155 -1.07 -7.62 -12.62
CA VAL A 155 -0.73 -7.88 -14.01
C VAL A 155 0.42 -8.88 -14.05
N ALA A 156 0.15 -10.08 -14.56
CA ALA A 156 1.19 -11.07 -14.80
C ALA A 156 1.85 -10.82 -16.16
N MET A 157 3.15 -11.13 -16.28
CA MET A 157 3.79 -11.24 -17.58
C MET A 157 3.16 -12.39 -18.36
N PRO A 158 2.85 -12.20 -19.65
CA PRO A 158 2.35 -13.27 -20.52
C PRO A 158 3.40 -14.35 -20.76
#